data_0bb106ed57ff0db5ce90ba78d707a50e
#
_entry.id   0bb106ed57ff0db5ce90ba78d707a50e
#
_cell.length_a   1.000
_cell.length_b   1.000
_cell.length_c   1.000
_cell.angle_alpha   90.00
_cell.angle_beta   90.00
_cell.angle_gamma   90.00
#
_symmetry.space_group_name_H-M   'P 1'
#
loop_
_entity.id
_entity.type
_entity.pdbx_description
1 polymer ?
#
loop_
_entity_poly.entity_id
_entity_poly.type
_entity_poly.pdbx_seq_one_letter_code
_entity_poly.pdbx_strand_id
1 'polypeptide(L)'
;QVQNLNISNLINLRILICNNNQLQSLDVSTLSNLTELYCGNNPLTFLNVKNNNLYWNETITPVAYTGLLFNNTPNLQFICADDEDIQLIFQKIQDYNYINCHVNSYCSFTPGGTFYEISGNTKLDSNNNGCDISDIDYANLRFNITNGTVTGSMISNQTGNYYIPVQAGNQTITPNLENPAYFNISPTNFIVNFPTQASPFTQDFCVT
;
A
#
# COMPACT_ATOMS: atom_id res chain seq x y z
N GLN A 1 13.32 -17.97 -19.37
CA GLN A 1 12.73 -17.23 -18.25
C GLN A 1 13.59 -16.00 -17.96
N VAL A 2 12.96 -14.83 -17.94
CA VAL A 2 13.62 -13.54 -17.78
C VAL A 2 13.72 -13.23 -16.28
N GLN A 3 14.93 -12.81 -15.82
CA GLN A 3 15.15 -12.39 -14.44
C GLN A 3 15.12 -10.88 -14.25
N ASN A 4 15.50 -10.14 -15.28
CA ASN A 4 15.49 -8.67 -15.28
C ASN A 4 14.85 -8.15 -16.56
N LEU A 5 14.06 -7.11 -16.44
CA LEU A 5 13.35 -6.49 -17.54
C LEU A 5 13.70 -4.99 -17.59
N ASN A 6 14.31 -4.56 -18.67
CA ASN A 6 14.57 -3.13 -18.89
C ASN A 6 13.46 -2.52 -19.74
N ILE A 7 12.62 -1.72 -19.12
CA ILE A 7 11.45 -1.07 -19.73
C ILE A 7 11.49 0.47 -19.61
N SER A 8 12.57 1.03 -19.06
CA SER A 8 12.67 2.45 -18.67
C SER A 8 12.42 3.46 -19.81
N ASN A 9 12.62 3.06 -21.08
CA ASN A 9 12.43 3.94 -22.24
C ASN A 9 11.14 3.65 -23.03
N LEU A 10 10.30 2.73 -22.56
CA LEU A 10 9.10 2.30 -23.25
C LEU A 10 7.87 3.17 -22.88
N ILE A 11 8.03 4.49 -22.86
CA ILE A 11 7.01 5.44 -22.35
C ILE A 11 5.66 5.37 -23.07
N ASN A 12 5.60 4.82 -24.29
CA ASN A 12 4.36 4.64 -25.05
C ASN A 12 3.76 3.23 -24.90
N LEU A 13 4.35 2.39 -24.04
CA LEU A 13 3.85 1.02 -23.81
C LEU A 13 2.47 1.07 -23.14
N ARG A 14 1.51 0.36 -23.71
CA ARG A 14 0.14 0.27 -23.21
C ARG A 14 -0.16 -1.06 -22.52
N ILE A 15 0.47 -2.12 -23.00
CA ILE A 15 0.25 -3.48 -22.48
C ILE A 15 1.61 -4.12 -22.22
N LEU A 16 1.80 -4.63 -21.01
CA LEU A 16 2.98 -5.39 -20.62
C LEU A 16 2.57 -6.78 -20.13
N ILE A 17 2.97 -7.81 -20.85
CA ILE A 17 2.74 -9.21 -20.51
C ILE A 17 4.10 -9.84 -20.19
N CYS A 18 4.38 -10.04 -18.89
CA CYS A 18 5.65 -10.59 -18.41
C CYS A 18 5.46 -11.73 -17.38
N ASN A 19 4.27 -12.33 -17.37
CA ASN A 19 3.96 -13.48 -16.51
C ASN A 19 4.81 -14.73 -16.86
N ASN A 20 4.90 -15.69 -15.91
CA ASN A 20 5.66 -16.94 -16.04
C ASN A 20 7.17 -16.73 -16.27
N ASN A 21 7.78 -15.79 -15.53
CA ASN A 21 9.20 -15.49 -15.57
C ASN A 21 9.85 -15.61 -14.17
N GLN A 22 11.05 -15.09 -14.00
CA GLN A 22 11.82 -15.13 -12.76
C GLN A 22 12.11 -13.72 -12.22
N LEU A 23 11.15 -12.78 -12.40
CA LEU A 23 11.29 -11.42 -11.93
C LEU A 23 11.12 -11.38 -10.41
N GLN A 24 12.09 -10.79 -9.70
CA GLN A 24 12.05 -10.57 -8.25
C GLN A 24 11.46 -9.19 -7.90
N SER A 25 11.58 -8.23 -8.81
CA SER A 25 10.97 -6.91 -8.69
C SER A 25 10.52 -6.42 -10.06
N LEU A 26 9.50 -5.58 -10.07
CA LEU A 26 9.03 -4.91 -11.28
C LEU A 26 8.64 -3.47 -10.93
N ASP A 27 9.21 -2.53 -11.67
CA ASP A 27 8.90 -1.11 -11.55
C ASP A 27 8.41 -0.58 -12.90
N VAL A 28 7.13 -0.20 -12.96
CA VAL A 28 6.48 0.38 -14.14
C VAL A 28 6.12 1.87 -13.93
N SER A 29 6.68 2.52 -12.91
CA SER A 29 6.34 3.90 -12.53
C SER A 29 6.60 4.94 -13.63
N THR A 30 7.51 4.66 -14.56
CA THR A 30 7.81 5.54 -15.69
C THR A 30 6.89 5.34 -16.90
N LEU A 31 6.02 4.33 -16.87
CA LEU A 31 5.15 3.94 -17.98
C LEU A 31 3.76 4.54 -17.83
N SER A 32 3.64 5.86 -17.94
CA SER A 32 2.38 6.59 -17.73
C SER A 32 1.25 6.25 -18.71
N ASN A 33 1.56 5.57 -19.83
CA ASN A 33 0.57 5.11 -20.80
C ASN A 33 0.18 3.63 -20.60
N LEU A 34 0.74 2.95 -19.60
CA LEU A 34 0.49 1.53 -19.39
C LEU A 34 -0.92 1.33 -18.80
N THR A 35 -1.77 0.63 -19.53
CA THR A 35 -3.17 0.36 -19.18
C THR A 35 -3.39 -1.10 -18.78
N GLU A 36 -2.48 -2.00 -19.16
CA GLU A 36 -2.58 -3.42 -18.82
C GLU A 36 -1.21 -3.98 -18.39
N LEU A 37 -1.19 -4.62 -17.23
CA LEU A 37 -0.01 -5.28 -16.69
C LEU A 37 -0.35 -6.70 -16.23
N TYR A 38 0.27 -7.69 -16.86
CA TYR A 38 0.18 -9.10 -16.49
C TYR A 38 1.56 -9.58 -16.03
N CYS A 39 1.77 -9.64 -14.70
CA CYS A 39 3.05 -10.01 -14.10
C CYS A 39 2.97 -11.20 -13.13
N GLY A 40 1.87 -11.95 -13.17
CA GLY A 40 1.67 -13.13 -12.36
C GLY A 40 2.68 -14.25 -12.60
N ASN A 41 2.74 -15.25 -11.72
CA ASN A 41 3.68 -16.37 -11.80
C ASN A 41 5.16 -15.91 -11.91
N ASN A 42 5.54 -14.94 -11.07
CA ASN A 42 6.91 -14.49 -10.87
C ASN A 42 7.24 -14.53 -9.38
N PRO A 43 8.49 -14.73 -8.96
CA PRO A 43 8.90 -14.64 -7.56
C PRO A 43 9.04 -13.18 -7.08
N LEU A 44 8.06 -12.32 -7.43
CA LEU A 44 8.08 -10.91 -7.06
C LEU A 44 8.05 -10.76 -5.53
N THR A 45 8.91 -9.88 -5.03
CA THR A 45 8.88 -9.36 -3.66
C THR A 45 8.40 -7.91 -3.60
N PHE A 46 8.53 -7.20 -4.72
CA PHE A 46 8.15 -5.80 -4.87
C PHE A 46 7.54 -5.52 -6.24
N LEU A 47 6.50 -4.69 -6.25
CA LEU A 47 5.84 -4.22 -7.46
C LEU A 47 5.55 -2.71 -7.34
N ASN A 48 6.07 -1.91 -8.28
CA ASN A 48 5.76 -0.48 -8.36
C ASN A 48 4.88 -0.21 -9.57
N VAL A 49 3.62 0.14 -9.31
CA VAL A 49 2.61 0.51 -10.31
C VAL A 49 2.16 1.96 -10.20
N LYS A 50 2.89 2.79 -9.41
CA LYS A 50 2.61 4.22 -9.24
C LYS A 50 3.08 4.99 -10.47
N ASN A 51 2.26 5.00 -11.51
CA ASN A 51 2.59 5.57 -12.82
C ASN A 51 1.69 6.73 -13.26
N ASN A 52 0.88 7.27 -12.34
CA ASN A 52 -0.12 8.33 -12.57
C ASN A 52 -1.16 7.96 -13.64
N ASN A 53 -1.46 6.68 -13.80
CA ASN A 53 -2.45 6.19 -14.75
C ASN A 53 -3.62 5.53 -13.98
N LEU A 54 -4.82 6.08 -14.14
CA LEU A 54 -6.04 5.69 -13.43
C LEU A 54 -6.78 4.49 -14.04
N TYR A 55 -6.16 3.72 -14.93
CA TYR A 55 -6.85 2.72 -15.76
C TYR A 55 -6.74 1.27 -15.27
N TRP A 56 -6.32 1.01 -14.03
CA TRP A 56 -6.37 -0.35 -13.48
C TRP A 56 -7.79 -0.85 -13.23
N ASN A 57 -8.82 -0.04 -13.52
CA ASN A 57 -10.22 -0.29 -13.19
C ASN A 57 -10.91 -1.20 -14.21
N GLU A 58 -11.46 -2.32 -13.75
CA GLU A 58 -12.05 -3.41 -14.54
C GLU A 58 -13.41 -3.09 -15.20
N THR A 59 -13.89 -1.85 -15.20
CA THR A 59 -15.30 -1.53 -15.48
C THR A 59 -15.66 -1.27 -16.95
N ILE A 60 -14.79 -1.51 -17.93
CA ILE A 60 -15.08 -1.05 -19.29
C ILE A 60 -15.52 -2.12 -20.30
N THR A 61 -15.42 -3.42 -19.99
CA THR A 61 -15.97 -4.44 -20.92
C THR A 61 -16.41 -5.74 -20.21
N PRO A 62 -17.43 -6.44 -20.74
CA PRO A 62 -17.88 -7.73 -20.20
C PRO A 62 -16.94 -8.91 -20.52
N VAL A 63 -15.73 -8.68 -21.00
CA VAL A 63 -14.74 -9.70 -21.33
C VAL A 63 -13.56 -9.53 -20.39
N ALA A 64 -13.47 -10.43 -19.43
CA ALA A 64 -12.45 -10.53 -18.39
C ALA A 64 -11.03 -10.34 -18.97
N TYR A 65 -10.21 -9.59 -18.24
CA TYR A 65 -8.76 -9.36 -18.35
C TYR A 65 -8.38 -7.92 -18.73
N THR A 66 -8.90 -6.94 -18.03
CA THR A 66 -8.40 -5.56 -18.14
C THR A 66 -7.68 -5.15 -16.86
N GLY A 67 -6.55 -4.49 -16.97
CA GLY A 67 -5.89 -3.82 -15.89
C GLY A 67 -4.68 -4.53 -15.30
N LEU A 68 -4.67 -4.80 -14.00
CA LEU A 68 -3.53 -5.28 -13.25
C LEU A 68 -3.73 -6.71 -12.75
N LEU A 69 -2.88 -7.65 -13.19
CA LEU A 69 -2.84 -9.03 -12.69
C LEU A 69 -1.45 -9.41 -12.15
N PHE A 70 -1.37 -9.75 -10.87
CA PHE A 70 -0.18 -10.23 -10.17
C PHE A 70 -0.45 -11.52 -9.36
N ASN A 71 -1.35 -12.37 -9.87
CA ASN A 71 -1.68 -13.64 -9.26
C ASN A 71 -0.48 -14.60 -9.21
N ASN A 72 -0.48 -15.53 -8.24
CA ASN A 72 0.63 -16.48 -8.04
C ASN A 72 2.01 -15.80 -7.85
N THR A 73 2.04 -14.74 -7.03
CA THR A 73 3.26 -14.08 -6.56
C THR A 73 3.34 -14.15 -5.03
N PRO A 74 3.47 -15.35 -4.43
CA PRO A 74 3.30 -15.56 -2.99
C PRO A 74 4.35 -14.87 -2.12
N ASN A 75 5.47 -14.44 -2.71
CA ASN A 75 6.55 -13.73 -2.03
C ASN A 75 6.38 -12.21 -2.06
N LEU A 76 5.30 -11.71 -2.68
CA LEU A 76 5.06 -10.27 -2.81
C LEU A 76 4.78 -9.66 -1.44
N GLN A 77 5.64 -8.72 -1.03
CA GLN A 77 5.61 -8.08 0.28
C GLN A 77 5.08 -6.65 0.20
N PHE A 78 5.36 -5.96 -0.92
CA PHE A 78 5.02 -4.56 -1.03
C PHE A 78 4.62 -4.16 -2.45
N ILE A 79 3.52 -3.39 -2.55
CA ILE A 79 3.08 -2.75 -3.79
C ILE A 79 3.05 -1.23 -3.57
N CYS A 80 3.75 -0.52 -4.43
CA CYS A 80 3.67 0.93 -4.54
C CYS A 80 2.64 1.28 -5.61
N ALA A 81 1.64 2.11 -5.27
CA ALA A 81 0.52 2.42 -6.15
C ALA A 81 0.14 3.92 -6.10
N ASP A 82 -0.64 4.37 -7.04
CA ASP A 82 -1.28 5.67 -6.97
C ASP A 82 -2.38 5.68 -5.89
N ASP A 83 -2.69 6.84 -5.32
CA ASP A 83 -3.65 6.97 -4.20
C ASP A 83 -5.03 6.42 -4.55
N GLU A 84 -5.44 6.61 -5.78
CA GLU A 84 -6.75 6.19 -6.31
C GLU A 84 -6.84 4.67 -6.48
N ASP A 85 -5.69 3.99 -6.66
CA ASP A 85 -5.62 2.55 -6.91
C ASP A 85 -5.44 1.71 -5.64
N ILE A 86 -5.11 2.35 -4.50
CA ILE A 86 -4.83 1.64 -3.24
C ILE A 86 -5.98 0.70 -2.87
N GLN A 87 -7.22 1.17 -2.93
CA GLN A 87 -8.38 0.36 -2.52
C GLN A 87 -8.58 -0.86 -3.43
N LEU A 88 -8.42 -0.68 -4.74
CA LEU A 88 -8.54 -1.77 -5.71
C LEU A 88 -7.44 -2.82 -5.51
N ILE A 89 -6.19 -2.36 -5.36
CA ILE A 89 -5.03 -3.26 -5.17
C ILE A 89 -5.13 -3.97 -3.82
N PHE A 90 -5.56 -3.27 -2.77
CA PHE A 90 -5.81 -3.86 -1.47
C PHE A 90 -6.84 -4.99 -1.54
N GLN A 91 -7.95 -4.81 -2.28
CA GLN A 91 -8.94 -5.86 -2.50
C GLN A 91 -8.32 -7.06 -3.24
N LYS A 92 -7.51 -6.83 -4.28
CA LYS A 92 -6.81 -7.93 -4.99
C LYS A 92 -5.82 -8.68 -4.09
N ILE A 93 -5.11 -8.00 -3.20
CA ILE A 93 -4.24 -8.62 -2.19
C ILE A 93 -5.05 -9.59 -1.32
N GLN A 94 -6.24 -9.19 -0.90
CA GLN A 94 -7.13 -10.03 -0.10
C GLN A 94 -7.68 -11.21 -0.92
N ASP A 95 -8.15 -10.98 -2.15
CA ASP A 95 -8.68 -12.00 -3.04
C ASP A 95 -7.64 -13.09 -3.38
N TYR A 96 -6.36 -12.70 -3.48
CA TYR A 96 -5.23 -13.61 -3.67
C TYR A 96 -4.72 -14.23 -2.37
N ASN A 97 -5.28 -13.81 -1.22
CA ASN A 97 -4.88 -14.28 0.12
C ASN A 97 -3.38 -14.02 0.43
N TYR A 98 -2.89 -12.84 0.07
CA TYR A 98 -1.51 -12.42 0.34
C TYR A 98 -1.42 -11.73 1.71
N ILE A 99 -1.30 -12.50 2.78
CA ILE A 99 -1.38 -12.04 4.18
C ILE A 99 -0.24 -11.09 4.61
N ASN A 100 0.91 -11.13 3.93
CA ASN A 100 2.08 -10.31 4.23
C ASN A 100 2.39 -9.27 3.13
N CYS A 101 1.44 -9.00 2.24
CA CYS A 101 1.60 -8.01 1.19
C CYS A 101 0.92 -6.70 1.62
N HIS A 102 1.63 -5.60 1.49
CA HIS A 102 1.16 -4.26 1.84
C HIS A 102 1.13 -3.36 0.62
N VAL A 103 0.14 -2.47 0.54
CA VAL A 103 0.06 -1.45 -0.51
C VAL A 103 -0.02 -0.06 0.11
N ASN A 104 0.75 0.88 -0.44
CA ASN A 104 0.60 2.30 -0.15
C ASN A 104 1.11 3.16 -1.32
N SER A 105 0.82 4.45 -1.27
CA SER A 105 1.31 5.42 -2.25
C SER A 105 2.52 6.24 -1.75
N TYR A 106 2.94 6.03 -0.50
CA TYR A 106 4.05 6.76 0.08
C TYR A 106 5.39 6.39 -0.57
N CYS A 107 5.64 5.11 -0.82
CA CYS A 107 6.74 4.58 -1.65
C CYS A 107 8.12 5.16 -1.35
N SER A 108 8.42 5.44 -0.10
CA SER A 108 9.59 6.22 0.29
C SER A 108 10.90 5.42 0.36
N PHE A 109 10.84 4.10 0.25
CA PHE A 109 12.03 3.25 0.38
C PHE A 109 12.35 2.49 -0.91
N THR A 110 13.64 2.18 -1.08
CA THR A 110 14.09 1.34 -2.20
C THR A 110 13.98 -0.12 -1.80
N PRO A 111 13.33 -0.97 -2.60
CA PRO A 111 13.26 -2.41 -2.34
C PRO A 111 14.64 -3.04 -2.17
N GLY A 112 14.80 -3.87 -1.14
CA GLY A 112 16.09 -4.45 -0.76
C GLY A 112 17.04 -3.50 -0.03
N GLY A 113 16.65 -2.22 0.17
CA GLY A 113 17.36 -1.26 1.00
C GLY A 113 16.97 -1.35 2.48
N THR A 114 17.65 -0.55 3.30
CA THR A 114 17.28 -0.41 4.72
C THR A 114 15.98 0.39 4.84
N PHE A 115 15.02 -0.13 5.61
CA PHE A 115 13.78 0.57 5.95
C PHE A 115 13.46 0.39 7.43
N TYR A 116 12.56 1.23 7.93
CA TYR A 116 12.03 1.21 9.28
C TYR A 116 10.52 0.95 9.21
N GLU A 117 9.97 0.42 10.29
CA GLU A 117 8.59 -0.04 10.33
C GLU A 117 7.78 0.77 11.33
N ILE A 118 6.61 1.22 10.89
CA ILE A 118 5.56 1.81 11.73
C ILE A 118 4.35 0.89 11.62
N SER A 119 3.78 0.50 12.74
CA SER A 119 2.61 -0.39 12.77
C SER A 119 1.67 0.00 13.90
N GLY A 120 0.47 -0.55 13.88
CA GLY A 120 -0.51 -0.39 14.95
C GLY A 120 -1.86 -0.92 14.56
N ASN A 121 -2.83 -0.69 15.43
CA ASN A 121 -4.21 -1.08 15.25
C ASN A 121 -5.14 0.14 15.41
N THR A 122 -6.31 0.06 14.81
CA THR A 122 -7.39 1.07 14.92
C THR A 122 -8.63 0.43 15.48
N LYS A 123 -9.21 1.03 16.53
CA LYS A 123 -10.40 0.53 17.22
C LYS A 123 -11.48 1.60 17.34
N LEU A 124 -12.73 1.15 17.47
CA LEU A 124 -13.88 2.00 17.78
C LEU A 124 -14.29 1.78 19.24
N ASP A 125 -14.08 2.80 20.06
CA ASP A 125 -14.57 2.85 21.45
C ASP A 125 -16.06 3.14 21.46
N SER A 126 -16.89 2.12 21.41
CA SER A 126 -18.34 2.26 21.38
C SER A 126 -18.98 2.43 22.77
N ASN A 127 -18.21 2.15 23.83
CA ASN A 127 -18.69 2.21 25.20
C ASN A 127 -18.14 3.41 26.01
N ASN A 128 -17.27 4.22 25.40
CA ASN A 128 -16.62 5.41 25.97
C ASN A 128 -15.77 5.12 27.24
N ASN A 129 -15.11 3.98 27.27
CA ASN A 129 -14.18 3.62 28.37
C ASN A 129 -12.70 3.75 28.00
N GLY A 130 -12.42 4.13 26.74
CA GLY A 130 -11.12 4.12 26.06
C GLY A 130 -10.89 2.84 25.28
N CYS A 131 -10.20 2.92 24.14
CA CYS A 131 -9.99 1.75 23.30
C CYS A 131 -9.18 0.66 24.01
N ASP A 132 -9.73 -0.54 24.02
CA ASP A 132 -9.13 -1.73 24.61
C ASP A 132 -9.30 -2.96 23.69
N ILE A 133 -8.87 -4.14 24.18
CA ILE A 133 -8.89 -5.38 23.41
C ILE A 133 -10.32 -5.86 23.07
N SER A 134 -11.33 -5.44 23.87
CA SER A 134 -12.73 -5.82 23.69
C SER A 134 -13.46 -4.96 22.67
N ASP A 135 -12.87 -3.83 22.26
CA ASP A 135 -13.47 -2.93 21.29
C ASP A 135 -13.40 -3.46 19.87
N ILE A 136 -14.32 -2.98 19.05
CA ILE A 136 -14.46 -3.37 17.65
C ILE A 136 -13.28 -2.80 16.84
N ASP A 137 -12.69 -3.62 15.99
CA ASP A 137 -11.69 -3.15 15.03
C ASP A 137 -12.30 -2.13 14.06
N TYR A 138 -11.65 -0.97 13.92
CA TYR A 138 -12.06 0.06 12.96
C TYR A 138 -11.32 -0.16 11.65
N ALA A 139 -11.97 -0.85 10.73
CA ALA A 139 -11.39 -1.24 9.44
C ALA A 139 -11.33 -0.08 8.45
N ASN A 140 -10.42 -0.20 7.47
CA ASN A 140 -10.31 0.68 6.30
C ASN A 140 -10.04 2.16 6.64
N LEU A 141 -9.43 2.46 7.79
CA LEU A 141 -9.01 3.82 8.10
C LEU A 141 -7.88 4.23 7.16
N ARG A 142 -8.04 5.36 6.49
CA ARG A 142 -7.00 5.95 5.65
C ARG A 142 -6.03 6.76 6.50
N PHE A 143 -4.75 6.65 6.20
CA PHE A 143 -3.68 7.44 6.79
C PHE A 143 -2.97 8.26 5.71
N ASN A 144 -2.71 9.52 6.00
CA ASN A 144 -1.77 10.35 5.25
C ASN A 144 -0.39 10.25 5.91
N ILE A 145 0.64 10.05 5.10
CA ILE A 145 2.02 9.85 5.53
C ILE A 145 2.90 10.88 4.82
N THR A 146 3.76 11.57 5.57
CA THR A 146 4.70 12.51 4.95
C THR A 146 6.00 12.63 5.75
N ASN A 147 7.11 12.83 5.03
CA ASN A 147 8.40 13.26 5.62
C ASN A 147 8.67 14.77 5.41
N GLY A 148 7.66 15.53 4.96
CA GLY A 148 7.77 16.94 4.61
C GLY A 148 8.14 17.20 3.14
N THR A 149 8.64 16.20 2.42
CA THR A 149 8.99 16.30 1.00
C THR A 149 8.12 15.39 0.14
N VAL A 150 7.95 14.14 0.55
CA VAL A 150 7.10 13.15 -0.09
C VAL A 150 5.85 12.97 0.76
N THR A 151 4.71 12.83 0.10
CA THR A 151 3.43 12.52 0.74
C THR A 151 2.80 11.35 0.02
N GLY A 152 2.11 10.53 0.77
CA GLY A 152 1.33 9.42 0.24
C GLY A 152 0.32 8.93 1.27
N SER A 153 -0.40 7.88 0.96
CA SER A 153 -1.40 7.30 1.84
C SER A 153 -1.38 5.78 1.89
N MET A 154 -2.04 5.24 2.90
CA MET A 154 -2.35 3.81 3.02
C MET A 154 -3.69 3.63 3.71
N ILE A 155 -4.21 2.40 3.70
CA ILE A 155 -5.47 2.04 4.34
C ILE A 155 -5.23 0.86 5.28
N SER A 156 -5.77 0.92 6.53
CA SER A 156 -5.74 -0.23 7.43
C SER A 156 -6.56 -1.40 6.88
N ASN A 157 -6.22 -2.61 7.31
CA ASN A 157 -6.91 -3.81 6.88
C ASN A 157 -8.27 -4.00 7.59
N GLN A 158 -8.95 -5.11 7.28
CA GLN A 158 -10.27 -5.45 7.83
C GLN A 158 -10.28 -5.67 9.35
N THR A 159 -9.13 -5.89 9.96
CA THR A 159 -8.95 -6.01 11.42
C THR A 159 -8.31 -4.77 12.03
N GLY A 160 -8.40 -3.63 11.35
CA GLY A 160 -7.86 -2.35 11.82
C GLY A 160 -6.34 -2.24 11.85
N ASN A 161 -5.61 -3.29 11.47
CA ASN A 161 -4.14 -3.25 11.50
C ASN A 161 -3.59 -2.45 10.32
N TYR A 162 -2.50 -1.72 10.58
CA TYR A 162 -1.78 -0.99 9.57
C TYR A 162 -0.26 -1.22 9.68
N TYR A 163 0.42 -1.08 8.55
CA TYR A 163 1.86 -1.27 8.43
C TYR A 163 2.42 -0.31 7.40
N ILE A 164 3.41 0.49 7.79
CA ILE A 164 4.01 1.54 6.96
C ILE A 164 5.53 1.38 6.96
N PRO A 165 6.12 0.85 5.89
CA PRO A 165 7.57 0.87 5.71
C PRO A 165 8.02 2.27 5.30
N VAL A 166 9.06 2.81 5.95
CA VAL A 166 9.56 4.16 5.75
C VAL A 166 11.08 4.21 5.72
N GLN A 167 11.64 5.28 5.15
CA GLN A 167 13.06 5.58 5.25
C GLN A 167 13.41 6.31 6.55
N ALA A 168 14.71 6.52 6.80
CA ALA A 168 15.20 7.35 7.87
C ALA A 168 14.68 8.80 7.77
N GLY A 169 14.60 9.47 8.90
CA GLY A 169 14.13 10.84 9.05
C GLY A 169 12.79 10.94 9.77
N ASN A 170 12.24 12.15 9.80
CA ASN A 170 10.94 12.41 10.41
C ASN A 170 9.82 11.90 9.52
N GLN A 171 8.89 11.17 10.12
CA GLN A 171 7.67 10.68 9.48
C GLN A 171 6.48 11.20 10.28
N THR A 172 5.55 11.86 9.62
CA THR A 172 4.28 12.31 10.21
C THR A 172 3.16 11.43 9.66
N ILE A 173 2.40 10.82 10.56
CA ILE A 173 1.27 9.98 10.23
C ILE A 173 -0.01 10.64 10.76
N THR A 174 -0.98 10.84 9.88
CA THR A 174 -2.25 11.51 10.20
C THR A 174 -3.40 10.64 9.73
N PRO A 175 -4.22 10.11 10.64
CA PRO A 175 -5.43 9.38 10.26
C PRO A 175 -6.45 10.35 9.62
N ASN A 176 -7.20 9.84 8.66
CA ASN A 176 -8.21 10.59 7.93
C ASN A 176 -9.57 9.89 8.05
N LEU A 177 -10.41 10.39 8.94
CA LEU A 177 -11.79 9.89 9.12
C LEU A 177 -12.67 10.30 7.93
N GLU A 178 -13.50 9.39 7.43
CA GLU A 178 -14.49 9.70 6.38
C GLU A 178 -15.57 10.67 6.88
N ASN A 179 -15.95 10.56 8.16
CA ASN A 179 -17.02 11.34 8.75
C ASN A 179 -16.56 12.08 10.03
N PRO A 180 -15.65 13.07 9.93
CA PRO A 180 -15.08 13.76 11.10
C PRO A 180 -16.09 14.61 11.87
N ALA A 181 -17.30 14.81 11.35
CA ALA A 181 -18.39 15.49 12.08
C ALA A 181 -19.06 14.59 13.14
N TYR A 182 -18.91 13.27 13.02
CA TYR A 182 -19.54 12.28 13.90
C TYR A 182 -18.54 11.50 14.76
N PHE A 183 -17.31 11.46 14.35
CA PHE A 183 -16.27 10.69 15.02
C PHE A 183 -15.05 11.55 15.34
N ASN A 184 -14.44 11.27 16.47
CA ASN A 184 -13.12 11.79 16.82
C ASN A 184 -12.08 10.67 16.75
N ILE A 185 -10.81 11.03 16.73
CA ILE A 185 -9.71 10.05 16.73
C ILE A 185 -8.55 10.53 17.59
N SER A 186 -8.00 9.62 18.36
CA SER A 186 -6.84 9.87 19.21
C SER A 186 -5.77 8.80 19.00
N PRO A 187 -4.48 9.20 18.83
CA PRO A 187 -4.04 10.60 18.62
C PRO A 187 -4.52 11.15 17.27
N THR A 188 -4.61 12.48 17.14
CA THR A 188 -4.97 13.13 15.86
C THR A 188 -3.87 13.02 14.80
N ASN A 189 -2.64 12.86 15.22
CA ASN A 189 -1.45 12.54 14.43
C ASN A 189 -0.30 12.14 15.37
N PHE A 190 0.77 11.59 14.81
CA PHE A 190 2.04 11.46 15.52
C PHE A 190 3.22 11.68 14.58
N ILE A 191 4.39 11.96 15.18
CA ILE A 191 5.66 12.11 14.48
C ILE A 191 6.65 11.11 15.07
N VAL A 192 7.32 10.35 14.19
CA VAL A 192 8.39 9.44 14.58
C VAL A 192 9.65 9.77 13.77
N ASN A 193 10.83 9.71 14.40
CA ASN A 193 12.11 9.96 13.74
C ASN A 193 12.99 8.72 13.78
N PHE A 194 13.37 8.22 12.62
CA PHE A 194 14.30 7.10 12.50
C PHE A 194 15.70 7.54 12.08
N PRO A 195 16.76 6.95 12.64
CA PRO A 195 16.80 5.80 13.57
C PRO A 195 16.73 6.18 15.07
N THR A 196 16.32 7.40 15.41
CA THR A 196 16.27 7.84 16.81
C THR A 196 15.31 7.01 17.63
N GLN A 197 14.12 6.74 17.09
CA GLN A 197 13.17 5.76 17.66
C GLN A 197 13.52 4.35 17.20
N ALA A 198 13.15 3.36 18.03
CA ALA A 198 13.28 1.95 17.68
C ALA A 198 12.32 1.58 16.53
N SER A 199 12.73 0.60 15.72
CA SER A 199 11.89 -0.03 14.71
C SER A 199 11.69 -1.52 15.06
N PRO A 200 10.47 -2.06 15.00
CA PRO A 200 9.23 -1.38 14.64
C PRO A 200 8.77 -0.36 15.71
N PHE A 201 8.20 0.76 15.27
CA PHE A 201 7.50 1.71 16.12
C PHE A 201 6.00 1.41 16.08
N THR A 202 5.38 1.28 17.25
CA THR A 202 3.95 0.94 17.34
C THR A 202 3.16 2.11 17.90
N GLN A 203 2.05 2.45 17.22
CA GLN A 203 1.08 3.45 17.66
C GLN A 203 -0.32 2.96 17.31
N ASP A 204 -1.20 2.84 18.29
CA ASP A 204 -2.61 2.54 18.06
C ASP A 204 -3.44 3.83 17.97
N PHE A 205 -4.60 3.74 17.30
CA PHE A 205 -5.56 4.82 17.18
C PHE A 205 -6.92 4.39 17.72
N CYS A 206 -7.56 5.32 18.43
CA CYS A 206 -8.86 5.13 19.05
C CYS A 206 -9.87 6.08 18.42
N VAL A 207 -10.91 5.55 17.80
CA VAL A 207 -12.05 6.29 17.24
C VAL A 207 -13.17 6.30 18.26
N THR A 208 -13.74 7.51 18.53
CA THR A 208 -14.82 7.71 19.51
C THR A 208 -15.98 8.49 18.90
#